data_389d62a8723bc2e931380ebf879b8d1a
#
_entry.id   389d62a8723bc2e931380ebf879b8d1a
#
_cell.length_a   1.000
_cell.length_b   1.000
_cell.length_c   1.000
_cell.angle_alpha   90.00
_cell.angle_beta   90.00
_cell.angle_gamma   90.00
#
_symmetry.space_group_name_H-M   'P 1'
#
loop_
_entity.id
_entity.type
_entity.pdbx_description
1 polymer ?
#
loop_
_entity_poly.entity_id
_entity_poly.type
_entity_poly.pdbx_seq_one_letter_code
_entity_poly.pdbx_strand_id
1 'polypeptide(L)'
;MANWASTSYAIEGSKSDLEKVFNAIDGFMKGKMKPVAENAANDWEGNVLVALGATKEQVEESYLRGFIEEYELDEKALRINAEEAWGATDFRHVLGKLMPDLTIYYIVEEAGCEVFATNDTDGKYYPERYLVDAYVKDADYYEFFETEKQMKSFVSSLLEKKEFTEEDIEAWNEEHEDDDSYINVHEFKYVA
;
A
#
# COMPACT_ATOMS: atom_id res chain seq x y z
N MET A 1 -1.89 12.77 15.34
CA MET A 1 -2.44 12.68 13.98
C MET A 1 -1.96 11.34 13.44
N ALA A 2 -2.76 10.55 12.72
CA ALA A 2 -2.24 9.33 12.14
C ALA A 2 -1.47 9.68 10.86
N ASN A 3 -0.37 8.99 10.61
CA ASN A 3 0.21 8.94 9.29
C ASN A 3 -0.59 7.94 8.47
N TRP A 4 -0.97 8.33 7.27
CA TRP A 4 -1.77 7.50 6.37
C TRP A 4 -0.87 6.86 5.34
N ALA A 5 -0.96 5.55 5.25
CA ALA A 5 -0.26 4.73 4.27
C ALA A 5 -1.15 4.53 3.04
N SER A 6 -0.54 4.61 1.88
CA SER A 6 -1.17 4.14 0.64
C SER A 6 -0.97 2.63 0.54
N THR A 7 -2.07 1.88 0.52
CA THR A 7 -2.02 0.42 0.37
C THR A 7 -2.80 -0.01 -0.86
N SER A 8 -2.15 -0.77 -1.72
CA SER A 8 -2.78 -1.38 -2.90
C SER A 8 -2.85 -2.89 -2.74
N TYR A 9 -4.02 -3.45 -3.02
CA TYR A 9 -4.28 -4.89 -3.01
C TYR A 9 -4.61 -5.41 -4.40
N ALA A 10 -4.12 -6.60 -4.72
CA ALA A 10 -4.56 -7.41 -5.86
C ALA A 10 -4.98 -8.78 -5.34
N ILE A 11 -6.25 -9.13 -5.51
CA ILE A 11 -6.87 -10.33 -4.93
C ILE A 11 -7.26 -11.26 -6.06
N GLU A 12 -6.73 -12.49 -6.03
CA GLU A 12 -7.08 -13.57 -6.96
C GLU A 12 -7.96 -14.61 -6.28
N GLY A 13 -8.79 -15.26 -7.07
CA GLY A 13 -9.66 -16.34 -6.60
C GLY A 13 -10.64 -16.79 -7.66
N SER A 14 -11.62 -17.59 -7.25
CA SER A 14 -12.71 -17.91 -8.16
C SER A 14 -13.52 -16.65 -8.50
N LYS A 15 -14.09 -16.60 -9.71
CA LYS A 15 -14.95 -15.47 -10.11
C LYS A 15 -16.07 -15.22 -9.09
N SER A 16 -16.66 -16.27 -8.56
CA SER A 16 -17.71 -16.17 -7.55
C SER A 16 -17.24 -15.52 -6.25
N ASP A 17 -16.01 -15.80 -5.82
CA ASP A 17 -15.46 -15.26 -4.58
C ASP A 17 -15.03 -13.81 -4.77
N LEU A 18 -14.41 -13.49 -5.90
CA LEU A 18 -14.08 -12.12 -6.24
C LEU A 18 -15.34 -11.25 -6.37
N GLU A 19 -16.41 -11.76 -7.01
CA GLU A 19 -17.70 -11.07 -7.10
C GLU A 19 -18.34 -10.84 -5.72
N LYS A 20 -18.18 -11.77 -4.77
CA LYS A 20 -18.69 -11.59 -3.39
C LYS A 20 -17.99 -10.41 -2.70
N VAL A 21 -16.65 -10.35 -2.76
CA VAL A 21 -15.87 -9.25 -2.17
C VAL A 21 -16.22 -7.94 -2.87
N PHE A 22 -16.20 -7.90 -4.20
CA PHE A 22 -16.54 -6.74 -4.99
C PHE A 22 -17.94 -6.21 -4.65
N ASN A 23 -18.96 -7.08 -4.59
CA ASN A 23 -20.34 -6.68 -4.29
C ASN A 23 -20.49 -6.16 -2.86
N ALA A 24 -19.72 -6.67 -1.90
CA ALA A 24 -19.70 -6.12 -0.54
C ALA A 24 -19.16 -4.69 -0.54
N ILE A 25 -18.01 -4.45 -1.19
CA ILE A 25 -17.42 -3.10 -1.34
C ILE A 25 -18.42 -2.18 -2.06
N ASP A 26 -18.90 -2.57 -3.26
CA ASP A 26 -19.83 -1.78 -4.09
C ASP A 26 -21.12 -1.44 -3.33
N GLY A 27 -21.60 -2.36 -2.51
CA GLY A 27 -22.79 -2.17 -1.68
C GLY A 27 -22.65 -1.03 -0.68
N PHE A 28 -21.51 -0.92 0.00
CA PHE A 28 -21.24 0.17 0.93
C PHE A 28 -20.86 1.45 0.20
N MET A 29 -19.93 1.41 -0.73
CA MET A 29 -19.44 2.58 -1.47
C MET A 29 -20.58 3.31 -2.20
N LYS A 30 -21.56 2.57 -2.73
CA LYS A 30 -22.76 3.14 -3.38
C LYS A 30 -23.94 3.41 -2.44
N GLY A 31 -23.74 3.24 -1.13
CA GLY A 31 -24.80 3.49 -0.13
C GLY A 31 -26.01 2.53 -0.21
N LYS A 32 -25.85 1.38 -0.88
CA LYS A 32 -26.89 0.34 -0.96
C LYS A 32 -26.95 -0.51 0.33
N MET A 33 -25.84 -0.58 1.05
CA MET A 33 -25.72 -1.22 2.36
C MET A 33 -25.43 -0.15 3.42
N LYS A 34 -25.93 -0.36 4.63
CA LYS A 34 -25.66 0.54 5.76
C LYS A 34 -24.40 0.06 6.49
N PRO A 35 -23.54 0.99 6.95
CA PRO A 35 -22.40 0.64 7.81
C PRO A 35 -22.81 -0.21 9.01
N VAL A 36 -21.94 -1.12 9.40
CA VAL A 36 -22.21 -2.12 10.44
C VAL A 36 -22.14 -1.55 11.86
N ALA A 37 -21.49 -0.40 12.03
CA ALA A 37 -21.46 0.35 13.29
C ALA A 37 -22.09 1.74 13.09
N GLU A 38 -22.73 2.24 14.15
CA GLU A 38 -23.23 3.60 14.18
C GLU A 38 -22.04 4.58 14.06
N ASN A 39 -22.11 5.48 13.10
CA ASN A 39 -21.04 6.43 12.74
C ASN A 39 -19.82 5.84 12.02
N ALA A 40 -19.82 4.59 11.59
CA ALA A 40 -18.79 4.11 10.67
C ALA A 40 -18.97 4.75 9.29
N ALA A 41 -17.86 5.11 8.65
CA ALA A 41 -17.88 5.57 7.26
C ALA A 41 -18.24 4.42 6.30
N ASN A 42 -18.81 4.74 5.15
CA ASN A 42 -19.20 3.71 4.17
C ASN A 42 -18.01 2.95 3.61
N ASP A 43 -16.90 3.62 3.43
CA ASP A 43 -15.63 3.15 2.88
C ASP A 43 -14.75 2.40 3.90
N TRP A 44 -15.16 2.34 5.18
CA TRP A 44 -14.40 1.61 6.20
C TRP A 44 -14.32 0.11 5.88
N GLU A 45 -13.11 -0.41 5.81
CA GLU A 45 -12.80 -1.81 5.43
C GLU A 45 -13.48 -2.86 6.33
N GLY A 46 -13.71 -2.55 7.61
CA GLY A 46 -14.44 -3.42 8.54
C GLY A 46 -15.88 -3.70 8.13
N ASN A 47 -16.54 -2.79 7.40
CA ASN A 47 -17.87 -3.02 6.84
C ASN A 47 -17.85 -4.24 5.89
N VAL A 48 -16.85 -4.28 5.01
CA VAL A 48 -16.70 -5.35 4.01
C VAL A 48 -16.49 -6.70 4.69
N LEU A 49 -15.62 -6.74 5.70
CA LEU A 49 -15.33 -7.98 6.44
C LEU A 49 -16.57 -8.52 7.16
N VAL A 50 -17.38 -7.66 7.80
CA VAL A 50 -18.63 -8.09 8.44
C VAL A 50 -19.65 -8.59 7.40
N ALA A 51 -19.77 -7.93 6.25
CA ALA A 51 -20.64 -8.39 5.16
C ALA A 51 -20.23 -9.76 4.60
N LEU A 52 -18.94 -10.08 4.68
CA LEU A 52 -18.38 -11.38 4.28
C LEU A 52 -18.42 -12.44 5.39
N GLY A 53 -18.89 -12.08 6.59
CA GLY A 53 -19.14 -13.02 7.67
C GLY A 53 -18.21 -12.91 8.88
N ALA A 54 -17.37 -11.86 8.97
CA ALA A 54 -16.61 -11.59 10.19
C ALA A 54 -17.54 -11.32 11.37
N THR A 55 -17.20 -11.86 12.54
CA THR A 55 -17.91 -11.52 13.77
C THR A 55 -17.50 -10.15 14.29
N LYS A 56 -18.31 -9.55 15.16
CA LYS A 56 -17.95 -8.27 15.81
C LYS A 56 -16.65 -8.39 16.59
N GLU A 57 -16.45 -9.49 17.30
CA GLU A 57 -15.24 -9.77 18.07
C GLU A 57 -14.00 -9.79 17.16
N GLN A 58 -14.08 -10.48 16.00
CA GLN A 58 -12.98 -10.50 15.04
C GLN A 58 -12.61 -9.10 14.53
N VAL A 59 -13.61 -8.25 14.29
CA VAL A 59 -13.38 -6.88 13.84
C VAL A 59 -12.84 -5.98 14.96
N GLU A 60 -13.34 -6.15 16.19
CA GLU A 60 -12.90 -5.37 17.35
C GLU A 60 -11.48 -5.75 17.82
N GLU A 61 -11.07 -7.01 17.65
CA GLU A 61 -9.73 -7.51 17.98
C GLU A 61 -8.68 -7.24 16.90
N SER A 62 -9.11 -6.85 15.69
CA SER A 62 -8.25 -6.61 14.55
C SER A 62 -7.96 -5.12 14.39
N TYR A 63 -6.76 -4.81 13.91
CA TYR A 63 -6.40 -3.46 13.55
C TYR A 63 -6.96 -3.11 12.17
N LEU A 64 -8.11 -2.43 12.13
CA LEU A 64 -8.87 -2.11 10.91
C LEU A 64 -9.09 -0.58 10.81
N ARG A 65 -8.01 0.17 10.86
CA ARG A 65 -8.08 1.62 10.69
C ARG A 65 -7.71 2.00 9.25
N GLY A 66 -8.54 1.52 8.32
CA GLY A 66 -8.38 1.71 6.89
C GLY A 66 -9.70 2.02 6.19
N PHE A 67 -9.58 2.73 5.07
CA PHE A 67 -10.68 3.20 4.24
C PHE A 67 -10.38 2.88 2.78
N ILE A 68 -11.34 2.23 2.11
CA ILE A 68 -11.23 1.88 0.69
C ILE A 68 -11.54 3.12 -0.14
N GLU A 69 -10.61 3.52 -1.00
CA GLU A 69 -10.78 4.68 -1.87
C GLU A 69 -11.28 4.28 -3.26
N GLU A 70 -10.61 3.27 -3.84
CA GLU A 70 -10.90 2.80 -5.19
C GLU A 70 -10.96 1.28 -5.22
N TYR A 71 -11.78 0.74 -6.11
CA TYR A 71 -11.87 -0.71 -6.33
C TYR A 71 -12.31 -1.02 -7.76
N GLU A 72 -11.73 -2.05 -8.34
CA GLU A 72 -12.02 -2.51 -9.68
C GLU A 72 -11.93 -4.04 -9.76
N LEU A 73 -12.90 -4.66 -10.40
CA LEU A 73 -12.88 -6.09 -10.72
C LEU A 73 -12.62 -6.27 -12.20
N ASP A 74 -11.45 -6.78 -12.55
CA ASP A 74 -11.11 -7.18 -13.91
C ASP A 74 -11.24 -8.71 -14.12
N GLU A 75 -10.80 -9.21 -15.27
CA GLU A 75 -10.87 -10.65 -15.59
C GLU A 75 -9.89 -11.50 -14.76
N LYS A 76 -8.90 -10.90 -14.12
CA LYS A 76 -7.80 -11.59 -13.43
C LYS A 76 -7.85 -11.43 -11.93
N ALA A 77 -8.21 -10.24 -11.43
CA ALA A 77 -8.14 -9.91 -10.01
C ALA A 77 -9.16 -8.83 -9.62
N LEU A 78 -9.45 -8.77 -8.34
CA LEU A 78 -10.04 -7.60 -7.69
C LEU A 78 -8.90 -6.71 -7.18
N ARG A 79 -8.87 -5.46 -7.64
CA ARG A 79 -7.92 -4.45 -7.21
C ARG A 79 -8.60 -3.51 -6.22
N ILE A 80 -7.88 -3.13 -5.17
CA ILE A 80 -8.36 -2.22 -4.14
C ILE A 80 -7.22 -1.27 -3.79
N ASN A 81 -7.50 0.03 -3.76
CA ASN A 81 -6.63 1.03 -3.15
C ASN A 81 -7.28 1.53 -1.87
N ALA A 82 -6.50 1.63 -0.81
CA ALA A 82 -6.95 2.02 0.51
C ALA A 82 -5.95 2.98 1.19
N GLU A 83 -6.47 3.88 2.01
CA GLU A 83 -5.69 4.61 3.00
C GLU A 83 -5.78 3.89 4.35
N GLU A 84 -4.63 3.49 4.89
CA GLU A 84 -4.53 2.72 6.12
C GLU A 84 -3.58 3.41 7.11
N ALA A 85 -3.98 3.51 8.38
CA ALA A 85 -3.16 4.25 9.35
C ALA A 85 -1.89 3.48 9.71
N TRP A 86 -0.74 4.14 9.60
CA TRP A 86 0.61 3.65 9.95
C TRP A 86 1.09 2.39 9.22
N GLY A 87 0.50 2.03 8.10
CA GLY A 87 0.84 0.85 7.32
C GLY A 87 -0.36 -0.06 7.07
N ALA A 88 -0.13 -1.16 6.37
CA ALA A 88 -1.19 -2.11 6.03
C ALA A 88 -1.90 -2.65 7.28
N THR A 89 -3.24 -2.58 7.27
CA THR A 89 -4.08 -3.06 8.36
C THR A 89 -4.23 -4.59 8.37
N ASP A 90 -5.01 -5.11 9.32
CA ASP A 90 -5.36 -6.54 9.38
C ASP A 90 -6.40 -6.95 8.32
N PHE A 91 -6.85 -6.05 7.44
CA PHE A 91 -7.85 -6.34 6.42
C PHE A 91 -7.53 -7.60 5.63
N ARG A 92 -6.30 -7.70 5.07
CA ARG A 92 -5.87 -8.87 4.30
C ARG A 92 -5.86 -10.17 5.10
N HIS A 93 -5.48 -10.09 6.38
CA HIS A 93 -5.42 -11.27 7.25
C HIS A 93 -6.81 -11.78 7.64
N VAL A 94 -7.73 -10.87 7.97
CA VAL A 94 -9.11 -11.24 8.29
C VAL A 94 -9.82 -11.76 7.04
N LEU A 95 -9.66 -11.08 5.90
CA LEU A 95 -10.23 -11.51 4.62
C LEU A 95 -9.72 -12.91 4.21
N GLY A 96 -8.42 -13.15 4.32
CA GLY A 96 -7.83 -14.46 4.00
C GLY A 96 -8.30 -15.58 4.92
N LYS A 97 -8.61 -15.29 6.20
CA LYS A 97 -9.23 -16.27 7.13
C LYS A 97 -10.68 -16.57 6.77
N LEU A 98 -11.45 -15.55 6.35
CA LEU A 98 -12.86 -15.72 5.94
C LEU A 98 -12.98 -16.45 4.60
N MET A 99 -12.04 -16.21 3.70
CA MET A 99 -12.06 -16.71 2.33
C MET A 99 -10.67 -17.30 1.97
N PRO A 100 -10.35 -18.50 2.49
CA PRO A 100 -9.01 -19.10 2.40
C PRO A 100 -8.58 -19.49 0.98
N ASP A 101 -9.51 -19.52 0.04
CA ASP A 101 -9.23 -19.80 -1.38
C ASP A 101 -8.79 -18.53 -2.16
N LEU A 102 -8.79 -17.38 -1.51
CA LEU A 102 -8.25 -16.15 -2.10
C LEU A 102 -6.74 -16.08 -1.91
N THR A 103 -6.04 -15.57 -2.93
CA THR A 103 -4.65 -15.15 -2.82
C THR A 103 -4.61 -13.62 -2.83
N ILE A 104 -4.08 -13.03 -1.76
CA ILE A 104 -4.09 -11.58 -1.56
C ILE A 104 -2.64 -11.07 -1.66
N TYR A 105 -2.36 -10.32 -2.71
CA TYR A 105 -1.12 -9.57 -2.89
C TYR A 105 -1.33 -8.14 -2.41
N TYR A 106 -0.30 -7.53 -1.86
CA TYR A 106 -0.35 -6.13 -1.47
C TYR A 106 1.02 -5.45 -1.61
N ILE A 107 0.97 -4.13 -1.74
CA ILE A 107 2.09 -3.21 -1.52
C ILE A 107 1.59 -2.06 -0.65
N VAL A 108 2.42 -1.61 0.28
CA VAL A 108 2.12 -0.49 1.17
C VAL A 108 3.30 0.46 1.24
N GLU A 109 3.01 1.75 1.27
CA GLU A 109 3.99 2.81 1.46
C GLU A 109 3.49 3.87 2.46
N GLU A 110 4.34 4.25 3.40
CA GLU A 110 4.15 5.36 4.33
C GLU A 110 5.53 5.92 4.71
N ALA A 111 5.88 7.04 4.12
CA ALA A 111 7.21 7.64 4.25
C ALA A 111 7.49 8.17 5.66
N GLY A 112 6.48 8.71 6.36
CA GLY A 112 6.66 9.29 7.69
C GLY A 112 6.99 8.31 8.80
N CYS A 113 6.68 7.00 8.62
CA CYS A 113 7.01 5.90 9.52
C CYS A 113 7.99 4.89 8.91
N GLU A 114 8.57 5.17 7.74
CA GLU A 114 9.46 4.27 7.01
C GLU A 114 8.83 2.88 6.75
N VAL A 115 7.53 2.86 6.41
CA VAL A 115 6.82 1.62 6.11
C VAL A 115 6.73 1.42 4.62
N PHE A 116 7.56 0.52 4.10
CA PHE A 116 7.57 0.09 2.71
C PHE A 116 7.59 -1.43 2.69
N ALA A 117 6.49 -2.06 2.27
CA ALA A 117 6.36 -3.51 2.33
C ALA A 117 5.47 -4.07 1.22
N THR A 118 5.73 -5.32 0.85
CA THR A 118 4.93 -6.12 -0.07
C THR A 118 5.02 -7.60 0.29
N ASN A 119 4.02 -8.41 -0.07
CA ASN A 119 4.13 -9.86 -0.06
C ASN A 119 4.31 -10.46 -1.47
N ASP A 120 4.31 -9.64 -2.50
CA ASP A 120 4.46 -10.09 -3.89
C ASP A 120 5.92 -10.35 -4.25
N THR A 121 6.46 -11.48 -3.78
CA THR A 121 7.86 -11.87 -3.98
C THR A 121 8.25 -12.04 -5.44
N ASP A 122 7.29 -12.41 -6.29
CA ASP A 122 7.53 -12.68 -7.71
C ASP A 122 7.30 -11.43 -8.58
N GLY A 123 6.79 -10.35 -7.99
CA GLY A 123 6.46 -9.11 -8.72
C GLY A 123 5.35 -9.27 -9.74
N LYS A 124 4.36 -10.10 -9.43
CA LYS A 124 3.24 -10.40 -10.33
C LYS A 124 2.33 -9.20 -10.55
N TYR A 125 2.06 -8.45 -9.50
CA TYR A 125 1.21 -7.27 -9.46
C TYR A 125 1.99 -6.02 -9.06
N TYR A 126 2.99 -6.20 -8.20
CA TYR A 126 3.81 -5.16 -7.59
C TYR A 126 5.29 -5.51 -7.78
N PRO A 127 5.85 -5.27 -8.98
CA PRO A 127 7.25 -5.57 -9.27
C PRO A 127 8.22 -4.60 -8.61
N GLU A 128 7.73 -3.49 -8.08
CA GLU A 128 8.51 -2.43 -7.46
C GLU A 128 9.24 -2.94 -6.21
N ARG A 129 10.53 -2.61 -6.13
CA ARG A 129 11.42 -2.98 -5.00
C ARG A 129 12.02 -1.77 -4.32
N TYR A 130 12.08 -0.66 -5.01
CA TYR A 130 12.65 0.59 -4.52
C TYR A 130 11.74 1.75 -4.89
N LEU A 131 11.67 2.73 -3.97
CA LEU A 131 11.12 4.05 -4.22
C LEU A 131 12.23 5.08 -3.99
N VAL A 132 12.36 6.03 -4.89
CA VAL A 132 13.16 7.23 -4.67
C VAL A 132 12.21 8.40 -4.57
N ASP A 133 12.22 9.03 -3.40
CA ASP A 133 11.55 10.29 -3.12
C ASP A 133 12.62 11.38 -2.99
N ALA A 134 12.61 12.36 -3.88
CA ALA A 134 13.66 13.35 -3.91
C ALA A 134 13.16 14.72 -4.40
N TYR A 135 13.73 15.78 -3.83
CA TYR A 135 13.61 17.14 -4.35
C TYR A 135 14.99 17.66 -4.70
N VAL A 136 15.28 17.84 -5.99
CA VAL A 136 16.60 18.22 -6.50
C VAL A 136 16.47 19.25 -7.63
N LYS A 137 17.16 20.38 -7.52
CA LYS A 137 17.17 21.43 -8.55
C LYS A 137 15.76 21.92 -8.95
N ASP A 138 14.91 22.19 -7.96
CA ASP A 138 13.52 22.64 -8.13
C ASP A 138 12.61 21.60 -8.83
N ALA A 139 12.96 20.32 -8.80
CA ALA A 139 12.16 19.23 -9.35
C ALA A 139 11.87 18.18 -8.29
N ASP A 140 10.58 17.79 -8.21
CA ASP A 140 10.10 16.69 -7.40
C ASP A 140 10.22 15.37 -8.17
N TYR A 141 10.69 14.35 -7.51
CA TYR A 141 10.79 12.97 -8.00
C TYR A 141 10.13 12.03 -7.01
N TYR A 142 9.25 11.16 -7.51
CA TYR A 142 8.63 10.08 -6.76
C TYR A 142 8.57 8.87 -7.69
N GLU A 143 9.68 8.12 -7.73
CA GLU A 143 9.95 7.16 -8.79
C GLU A 143 10.15 5.75 -8.23
N PHE A 144 9.43 4.81 -8.82
CA PHE A 144 9.49 3.39 -8.45
C PHE A 144 10.42 2.62 -9.38
N PHE A 145 11.16 1.67 -8.80
CA PHE A 145 12.12 0.84 -9.52
C PHE A 145 11.97 -0.64 -9.15
N GLU A 146 12.00 -1.50 -10.17
CA GLU A 146 11.93 -2.95 -10.00
C GLU A 146 13.28 -3.54 -9.54
N THR A 147 14.39 -2.86 -9.81
CA THR A 147 15.73 -3.38 -9.53
C THR A 147 16.64 -2.32 -8.90
N GLU A 148 17.54 -2.78 -8.04
CA GLU A 148 18.61 -1.97 -7.45
C GLU A 148 19.45 -1.23 -8.52
N LYS A 149 19.70 -1.89 -9.65
CA LYS A 149 20.47 -1.29 -10.75
C LYS A 149 19.77 -0.07 -11.35
N GLN A 150 18.45 -0.14 -11.55
CA GLN A 150 17.66 0.99 -12.07
C GLN A 150 17.67 2.15 -11.07
N MET A 151 17.38 1.83 -9.80
CA MET A 151 17.40 2.80 -8.70
C MET A 151 18.79 3.47 -8.60
N LYS A 152 19.87 2.68 -8.54
CA LYS A 152 21.24 3.22 -8.49
C LYS A 152 21.59 4.09 -9.68
N SER A 153 21.15 3.73 -10.89
CA SER A 153 21.37 4.55 -12.08
C SER A 153 20.66 5.90 -11.98
N PHE A 154 19.45 5.92 -11.44
CA PHE A 154 18.69 7.14 -11.24
C PHE A 154 19.32 8.04 -10.17
N VAL A 155 19.61 7.52 -8.99
CA VAL A 155 20.24 8.26 -7.90
C VAL A 155 21.63 8.78 -8.30
N SER A 156 22.42 7.98 -9.04
CA SER A 156 23.69 8.43 -9.62
C SER A 156 23.53 9.69 -10.48
N SER A 157 22.43 9.80 -11.21
CA SER A 157 22.16 11.00 -12.04
C SER A 157 21.80 12.22 -11.21
N LEU A 158 21.11 12.03 -10.08
CA LEU A 158 20.77 13.12 -9.14
C LEU A 158 22.03 13.63 -8.41
N LEU A 159 22.85 12.73 -7.92
CA LEU A 159 24.10 13.03 -7.21
C LEU A 159 25.23 13.52 -8.15
N GLU A 160 25.07 13.35 -9.48
CA GLU A 160 26.15 13.56 -10.47
C GLU A 160 27.40 12.74 -10.18
N LYS A 161 27.24 11.56 -9.55
CA LYS A 161 28.31 10.60 -9.21
C LYS A 161 28.08 9.28 -9.92
N LYS A 162 29.16 8.63 -10.43
CA LYS A 162 29.02 7.30 -11.10
C LYS A 162 28.75 6.16 -10.14
N GLU A 163 29.33 6.23 -8.95
CA GLU A 163 29.16 5.28 -7.85
C GLU A 163 28.92 6.07 -6.58
N PHE A 164 28.10 5.56 -5.70
CA PHE A 164 27.76 6.19 -4.43
C PHE A 164 27.44 5.11 -3.37
N THR A 165 27.52 5.51 -2.11
CA THR A 165 27.07 4.76 -0.93
C THR A 165 25.89 5.48 -0.25
N GLU A 166 25.31 4.87 0.77
CA GLU A 166 24.29 5.53 1.60
C GLU A 166 24.86 6.76 2.27
N GLU A 167 26.11 6.70 2.76
CA GLU A 167 26.80 7.84 3.36
C GLU A 167 27.00 9.00 2.37
N ASP A 168 27.14 8.72 1.06
CA ASP A 168 27.19 9.78 0.04
C ASP A 168 25.85 10.50 -0.14
N ILE A 169 24.73 9.78 0.02
CA ILE A 169 23.39 10.37 0.00
C ILE A 169 23.19 11.23 1.25
N GLU A 170 23.50 10.69 2.43
CA GLU A 170 23.42 11.43 3.70
C GLU A 170 24.23 12.70 3.66
N ALA A 171 25.49 12.63 3.24
CA ALA A 171 26.36 13.79 3.11
C ALA A 171 25.83 14.83 2.11
N TRP A 172 25.24 14.34 1.00
CA TRP A 172 24.62 15.24 0.02
C TRP A 172 23.39 15.94 0.60
N ASN A 173 22.53 15.23 1.33
CA ASN A 173 21.36 15.80 1.99
C ASN A 173 21.76 16.84 3.04
N GLU A 174 22.80 16.57 3.87
CA GLU A 174 23.33 17.52 4.83
C GLU A 174 23.87 18.80 4.15
N GLU A 175 24.56 18.66 3.01
CA GLU A 175 25.11 19.79 2.26
C GLU A 175 24.02 20.70 1.66
N HIS A 176 22.82 20.12 1.36
CA HIS A 176 21.73 20.81 0.69
C HIS A 176 20.51 21.08 1.61
N GLU A 177 20.66 20.93 2.93
CA GLU A 177 19.59 21.20 3.91
C GLU A 177 19.07 22.64 3.82
N ASP A 178 19.94 23.60 3.53
CA ASP A 178 19.60 25.02 3.46
C ASP A 178 18.71 25.40 2.25
N ASP A 179 18.65 24.56 1.22
CA ASP A 179 17.81 24.75 0.02
C ASP A 179 16.64 23.77 -0.07
N ASP A 180 16.33 23.09 1.03
CA ASP A 180 15.26 22.08 1.17
C ASP A 180 15.40 20.89 0.20
N SER A 181 16.58 20.70 -0.43
CA SER A 181 16.80 19.57 -1.33
C SER A 181 17.12 18.30 -0.56
N TYR A 182 16.59 17.17 -1.04
CA TYR A 182 16.80 15.87 -0.42
C TYR A 182 16.73 14.74 -1.45
N ILE A 183 17.33 13.60 -1.10
CA ILE A 183 17.21 12.32 -1.81
C ILE A 183 16.99 11.24 -0.75
N ASN A 184 15.84 10.56 -0.80
CA ASN A 184 15.53 9.42 0.05
C ASN A 184 15.35 8.18 -0.82
N VAL A 185 15.91 7.06 -0.37
CA VAL A 185 15.78 5.77 -1.05
C VAL A 185 15.16 4.77 -0.08
N HIS A 186 14.03 4.21 -0.47
CA HIS A 186 13.28 3.25 0.34
C HIS A 186 13.27 1.88 -0.37
N GLU A 187 13.49 0.82 0.39
CA GLU A 187 13.40 -0.56 -0.10
C GLU A 187 12.12 -1.21 0.42
N PHE A 188 11.31 -1.79 -0.48
CA PHE A 188 10.14 -2.56 -0.10
C PHE A 188 10.54 -3.91 0.51
N LYS A 189 10.23 -4.08 1.79
CA LYS A 189 10.49 -5.30 2.55
C LYS A 189 9.43 -6.35 2.26
N TYR A 190 9.83 -7.63 2.20
CA TYR A 190 8.88 -8.73 2.09
C TYR A 190 8.25 -9.05 3.44
N VAL A 191 6.93 -8.86 3.53
CA VAL A 191 6.12 -9.14 4.73
C VAL A 191 4.86 -9.91 4.32
N ALA A 192 4.73 -11.16 4.84
CA ALA A 192 3.60 -12.06 4.55
C ALA A 192 2.29 -11.61 5.18
#